data_e9a32f1584950fa0dbb4d053981c8133
#
_entry.id   e9a32f1584950fa0dbb4d053981c8133
#
_cell.length_a   1.000
_cell.length_b   1.000
_cell.length_c   1.000
_cell.angle_alpha   90.00
_cell.angle_beta   90.00
_cell.angle_gamma   90.00
#
_symmetry.space_group_name_H-M   'P 1'
#
loop_
_entity.id
_entity.type
_entity.pdbx_description
1 polymer ?
#
loop_
_entity_poly.entity_id
_entity_poly.type
_entity_poly.pdbx_seq_one_letter_code
_entity_poly.pdbx_strand_id
1 'polypeptide(L)'
;MNLQYEAIGTVQGELTIMRIFSEYLQKEYSKIKSCSEIDREVLEEFLIHLSTKDTSHSANSSYVISLRRQLETIGKIYSYERLEHLFINTDIPPEVNAEFRVYSDDEMKRLNAEITQMDVQIARCLLIHQMLGTRISDTLTLRPDCLTRENGQDMIEIYQVKTKRYKKPISKELAKLLQSSIEYLSLIHISEPTRHAQI
;
A
#
# COMPACT_ATOMS: atom_id res chain seq x y z
N MET A 1 -16.63 -5.51 -21.83
CA MET A 1 -15.19 -5.60 -21.46
C MET A 1 -14.96 -4.62 -20.33
N ASN A 2 -14.99 -5.09 -19.06
CA ASN A 2 -14.75 -4.22 -17.89
C ASN A 2 -13.25 -3.99 -17.79
N LEU A 3 -12.79 -2.82 -18.19
CA LEU A 3 -11.47 -2.31 -17.87
C LEU A 3 -11.44 -2.07 -16.36
N GLN A 4 -10.97 -3.05 -15.59
CA GLN A 4 -10.63 -2.84 -14.19
C GLN A 4 -9.36 -1.99 -14.16
N TYR A 5 -9.49 -0.74 -13.77
CA TYR A 5 -8.33 0.12 -13.52
C TYR A 5 -7.62 -0.38 -12.27
N GLU A 6 -6.43 -0.93 -12.43
CA GLU A 6 -5.57 -1.29 -11.32
C GLU A 6 -5.05 -0.03 -10.59
N ALA A 7 -4.87 -0.14 -9.29
CA ALA A 7 -4.29 0.95 -8.52
C ALA A 7 -2.84 1.23 -9.00
N ILE A 8 -2.48 2.51 -9.12
CA ILE A 8 -1.15 2.96 -9.59
C ILE A 8 -0.01 2.23 -8.87
N GLY A 9 -0.13 2.01 -7.55
CA GLY A 9 0.88 1.27 -6.78
C GLY A 9 1.04 -0.20 -7.21
N THR A 10 -0.04 -0.85 -7.66
CA THR A 10 0.02 -2.21 -8.20
C THR A 10 0.79 -2.23 -9.51
N VAL A 11 0.46 -1.32 -10.41
CA VAL A 11 1.16 -1.18 -11.70
C VAL A 11 2.65 -0.87 -11.51
N GLN A 12 2.99 0.00 -10.56
CA GLN A 12 4.40 0.29 -10.22
C GLN A 12 5.14 -0.96 -9.73
N GLY A 13 4.51 -1.76 -8.86
CA GLY A 13 5.10 -3.02 -8.39
C GLY A 13 5.36 -4.01 -9.53
N GLU A 14 4.41 -4.14 -10.45
CA GLU A 14 4.53 -4.99 -11.63
C GLU A 14 5.65 -4.52 -12.58
N LEU A 15 5.70 -3.24 -12.88
CA LEU A 15 6.77 -2.68 -13.71
C LEU A 15 8.15 -2.83 -13.05
N THR A 16 8.23 -2.77 -11.73
CA THR A 16 9.48 -2.94 -11.00
C THR A 16 10.06 -4.33 -11.23
N ILE A 17 9.27 -5.39 -11.08
CA ILE A 17 9.79 -6.76 -11.28
C ILE A 17 10.13 -7.02 -12.74
N MET A 18 9.34 -6.52 -13.69
CA MET A 18 9.66 -6.64 -15.11
C MET A 18 10.98 -5.95 -15.46
N ARG A 19 11.24 -4.78 -14.89
CA ARG A 19 12.50 -4.09 -15.05
C ARG A 19 13.66 -4.93 -14.51
N ILE A 20 13.56 -5.44 -13.28
CA ILE A 20 14.58 -6.27 -12.65
C ILE A 20 14.86 -7.52 -13.49
N PHE A 21 13.83 -8.18 -14.00
CA PHE A 21 13.96 -9.34 -14.85
C PHE A 21 14.60 -9.01 -16.19
N SER A 22 14.19 -7.91 -16.82
CA SER A 22 14.78 -7.46 -18.10
C SER A 22 16.26 -7.08 -17.94
N GLU A 23 16.63 -6.40 -16.86
CA GLU A 23 18.02 -6.06 -16.55
C GLU A 23 18.87 -7.34 -16.35
N TYR A 24 18.32 -8.34 -15.67
CA TYR A 24 18.95 -9.65 -15.51
C TYR A 24 19.16 -10.35 -16.86
N LEU A 25 18.12 -10.43 -17.69
CA LEU A 25 18.22 -11.04 -19.03
C LEU A 25 19.24 -10.32 -19.90
N GLN A 26 19.25 -9.01 -19.88
CA GLN A 26 20.21 -8.23 -20.66
C GLN A 26 21.67 -8.51 -20.25
N LYS A 27 21.90 -8.72 -18.97
CA LYS A 27 23.23 -8.95 -18.41
C LYS A 27 23.72 -10.39 -18.64
N GLU A 28 22.90 -11.37 -18.26
CA GLU A 28 23.30 -12.78 -18.24
C GLU A 28 22.95 -13.51 -19.55
N TYR A 29 21.88 -13.09 -20.22
CA TYR A 29 21.31 -13.73 -21.41
C TYR A 29 21.13 -12.75 -22.57
N SER A 30 22.18 -12.01 -22.90
CA SER A 30 22.16 -10.95 -23.95
C SER A 30 21.70 -11.42 -25.33
N LYS A 31 21.70 -12.72 -25.58
CA LYS A 31 21.22 -13.34 -26.84
C LYS A 31 19.70 -13.42 -26.92
N ILE A 32 19.00 -13.49 -25.79
CA ILE A 32 17.52 -13.50 -25.73
C ILE A 32 17.00 -12.16 -26.22
N LYS A 33 16.20 -12.14 -27.28
CA LYS A 33 15.64 -10.94 -27.89
C LYS A 33 14.11 -10.91 -27.82
N SER A 34 13.47 -12.03 -27.49
CA SER A 34 12.04 -12.16 -27.39
C SER A 34 11.64 -12.94 -26.15
N CYS A 35 10.49 -12.60 -25.58
CA CYS A 35 9.91 -13.37 -24.48
C CYS A 35 9.64 -14.83 -24.86
N SER A 36 9.43 -15.13 -26.13
CA SER A 36 9.23 -16.50 -26.62
C SER A 36 10.46 -17.42 -26.44
N GLU A 37 11.64 -16.83 -26.25
CA GLU A 37 12.91 -17.55 -26.07
C GLU A 37 13.19 -17.87 -24.60
N ILE A 38 12.40 -17.31 -23.66
CA ILE A 38 12.55 -17.57 -22.24
C ILE A 38 12.07 -18.99 -21.96
N ASP A 39 12.96 -19.79 -21.38
CA ASP A 39 12.69 -21.16 -20.98
C ASP A 39 12.77 -21.35 -19.46
N ARG A 40 12.58 -22.58 -19.03
CA ARG A 40 12.56 -22.92 -17.61
C ARG A 40 13.90 -22.70 -16.93
N GLU A 41 15.00 -22.99 -17.61
CA GLU A 41 16.35 -22.84 -17.08
C GLU A 41 16.67 -21.38 -16.77
N VAL A 42 16.36 -20.48 -17.72
CA VAL A 42 16.50 -19.03 -17.54
C VAL A 42 15.68 -18.52 -16.35
N LEU A 43 14.45 -19.03 -16.18
CA LEU A 43 13.61 -18.65 -15.04
C LEU A 43 14.21 -19.14 -13.72
N GLU A 44 14.63 -20.40 -13.64
CA GLU A 44 15.22 -20.97 -12.41
C GLU A 44 16.45 -20.21 -11.96
N GLU A 45 17.36 -19.88 -12.86
CA GLU A 45 18.54 -19.09 -12.55
C GLU A 45 18.17 -17.67 -12.09
N PHE A 46 17.15 -17.06 -12.70
CA PHE A 46 16.65 -15.77 -12.22
C PHE A 46 16.06 -15.86 -10.81
N LEU A 47 15.29 -16.90 -10.49
CA LEU A 47 14.72 -17.10 -9.16
C LEU A 47 15.83 -17.30 -8.10
N ILE A 48 16.88 -18.04 -8.44
CA ILE A 48 18.07 -18.17 -7.59
C ILE A 48 18.73 -16.80 -7.39
N HIS A 49 18.95 -16.05 -8.48
CA HIS A 49 19.50 -14.70 -8.42
C HIS A 49 18.66 -13.77 -7.54
N LEU A 50 17.32 -13.84 -7.65
CA LEU A 50 16.42 -13.04 -6.83
C LEU A 50 16.51 -13.41 -5.34
N SER A 51 16.67 -14.70 -5.03
CA SER A 51 16.79 -15.19 -3.65
C SER A 51 18.10 -14.80 -2.97
N THR A 52 19.16 -14.54 -3.74
CA THR A 52 20.47 -14.11 -3.22
C THR A 52 20.54 -12.61 -2.95
N LYS A 53 19.58 -11.83 -3.44
CA LYS A 53 19.48 -10.41 -3.13
C LYS A 53 19.00 -10.20 -1.71
N ASP A 54 19.47 -9.14 -1.08
CA ASP A 54 19.15 -8.74 0.30
C ASP A 54 17.73 -8.11 0.38
N THR A 55 16.74 -8.84 -0.15
CA THR A 55 15.34 -8.46 -0.15
C THR A 55 14.54 -9.32 0.82
N SER A 56 13.50 -8.76 1.44
CA SER A 56 12.68 -9.54 2.38
C SER A 56 11.96 -10.69 1.65
N HIS A 57 11.77 -11.82 2.35
CA HIS A 57 11.02 -12.97 1.81
C HIS A 57 9.62 -12.58 1.26
N SER A 58 8.93 -11.67 1.92
CA SER A 58 7.63 -11.17 1.48
C SER A 58 7.72 -10.40 0.15
N ALA A 59 8.78 -9.60 -0.04
CA ALA A 59 9.00 -8.90 -1.30
C ALA A 59 9.32 -9.87 -2.43
N ASN A 60 10.14 -10.89 -2.18
CA ASN A 60 10.48 -11.91 -3.16
C ASN A 60 9.25 -12.71 -3.61
N SER A 61 8.39 -13.14 -2.67
CA SER A 61 7.14 -13.82 -3.00
C SER A 61 6.24 -12.95 -3.88
N SER A 62 6.07 -11.68 -3.53
CA SER A 62 5.28 -10.74 -4.33
C SER A 62 5.85 -10.52 -5.72
N TYR A 63 7.18 -10.47 -5.85
CA TYR A 63 7.86 -10.33 -7.14
C TYR A 63 7.64 -11.54 -8.03
N VAL A 64 7.79 -12.76 -7.48
CA VAL A 64 7.58 -14.01 -8.23
C VAL A 64 6.13 -14.13 -8.72
N ILE A 65 5.16 -13.83 -7.86
CA ILE A 65 3.73 -13.85 -8.23
C ILE A 65 3.43 -12.83 -9.34
N SER A 66 3.96 -11.62 -9.24
CA SER A 66 3.76 -10.58 -10.25
C SER A 66 4.41 -10.94 -11.57
N LEU A 67 5.63 -11.46 -11.55
CA LEU A 67 6.34 -11.90 -12.76
C LEU A 67 5.59 -13.03 -13.46
N ARG A 68 5.14 -14.04 -12.69
CA ARG A 68 4.33 -15.15 -13.21
C ARG A 68 3.11 -14.61 -13.94
N ARG A 69 2.31 -13.76 -13.30
CA ARG A 69 1.09 -13.19 -13.88
C ARG A 69 1.37 -12.46 -15.19
N GLN A 70 2.46 -11.71 -15.27
CA GLN A 70 2.80 -10.94 -16.47
C GLN A 70 3.28 -11.83 -17.61
N LEU A 71 4.16 -12.80 -17.34
CA LEU A 71 4.62 -13.72 -18.38
C LEU A 71 3.50 -14.62 -18.88
N GLU A 72 2.63 -15.12 -18.03
CA GLU A 72 1.42 -15.86 -18.43
C GLU A 72 0.47 -14.97 -19.29
N THR A 73 0.35 -13.69 -18.95
CA THR A 73 -0.47 -12.73 -19.73
C THR A 73 0.14 -12.49 -21.11
N ILE A 74 1.45 -12.31 -21.20
CA ILE A 74 2.19 -12.18 -22.46
C ILE A 74 2.03 -13.46 -23.29
N GLY A 75 2.15 -14.62 -22.66
CA GLY A 75 1.92 -15.92 -23.28
C GLY A 75 0.57 -16.00 -23.97
N LYS A 76 -0.50 -15.65 -23.25
CA LYS A 76 -1.87 -15.65 -23.78
C LYS A 76 -2.08 -14.64 -24.90
N ILE A 77 -1.54 -13.42 -24.80
CA ILE A 77 -1.72 -12.37 -25.81
C ILE A 77 -1.00 -12.72 -27.11
N TYR A 78 0.22 -13.25 -27.01
CA TYR A 78 1.08 -13.53 -28.17
C TYR A 78 1.12 -15.00 -28.57
N SER A 79 0.30 -15.86 -27.93
CA SER A 79 0.24 -17.30 -28.18
C SER A 79 1.60 -18.01 -27.97
N TYR A 80 2.32 -17.62 -26.92
CA TYR A 80 3.55 -18.26 -26.50
C TYR A 80 3.25 -19.31 -25.43
N GLU A 81 2.80 -20.48 -25.82
CA GLU A 81 2.36 -21.57 -24.91
C GLU A 81 3.38 -21.87 -23.80
N ARG A 82 4.70 -21.78 -24.11
CA ARG A 82 5.76 -22.02 -23.14
C ARG A 82 5.65 -21.10 -21.93
N LEU A 83 5.30 -19.84 -22.13
CA LEU A 83 5.20 -18.86 -21.04
C LEU A 83 4.00 -19.11 -20.13
N GLU A 84 2.95 -19.72 -20.63
CA GLU A 84 1.76 -20.02 -19.83
C GLU A 84 2.01 -21.14 -18.81
N HIS A 85 3.01 -22.00 -19.07
CA HIS A 85 3.37 -23.14 -18.23
C HIS A 85 4.79 -23.04 -17.65
N LEU A 86 5.41 -21.86 -17.73
CA LEU A 86 6.78 -21.65 -17.32
C LEU A 86 6.97 -21.82 -15.80
N PHE A 87 6.01 -21.34 -15.00
CA PHE A 87 6.04 -21.40 -13.55
C PHE A 87 5.36 -22.66 -13.01
N ILE A 88 5.96 -23.24 -11.96
CA ILE A 88 5.36 -24.29 -11.14
C ILE A 88 5.04 -23.75 -9.74
N ASN A 89 4.20 -24.46 -9.00
CA ASN A 89 3.74 -23.97 -7.68
C ASN A 89 4.87 -23.84 -6.64
N THR A 90 5.92 -24.62 -6.78
CA THR A 90 7.10 -24.57 -5.89
C THR A 90 8.00 -23.35 -6.10
N ASP A 91 7.83 -22.63 -7.20
CA ASP A 91 8.60 -21.41 -7.48
C ASP A 91 8.21 -20.25 -6.58
N ILE A 92 6.98 -20.28 -6.05
CA ILE A 92 6.50 -19.24 -5.16
C ILE A 92 7.01 -19.54 -3.77
N PRO A 93 7.86 -18.65 -3.20
CA PRO A 93 8.33 -18.81 -1.84
C PRO A 93 7.15 -18.91 -0.86
N PRO A 94 7.20 -19.78 0.14
CA PRO A 94 6.12 -19.89 1.13
C PRO A 94 5.92 -18.57 1.85
N GLU A 95 4.67 -18.22 2.13
CA GLU A 95 4.37 -17.04 2.94
C GLU A 95 4.95 -17.24 4.35
N VAL A 96 5.83 -16.35 4.75
CA VAL A 96 6.27 -16.24 6.13
C VAL A 96 5.22 -15.40 6.85
N ASN A 97 4.43 -16.03 7.70
CA ASN A 97 3.51 -15.31 8.56
C ASN A 97 4.31 -14.33 9.44
N ALA A 98 4.18 -13.05 9.18
CA ALA A 98 4.75 -12.05 10.05
C ALA A 98 4.10 -12.18 11.42
N GLU A 99 4.90 -12.35 12.48
CA GLU A 99 4.38 -12.27 13.84
C GLU A 99 3.73 -10.90 14.05
N PHE A 100 2.44 -10.92 14.35
CA PHE A 100 1.72 -9.70 14.68
C PHE A 100 2.18 -9.22 16.06
N ARG A 101 3.04 -8.20 16.07
CA ARG A 101 3.52 -7.58 17.31
C ARG A 101 2.55 -6.48 17.75
N VAL A 102 1.96 -6.68 18.91
CA VAL A 102 1.17 -5.65 19.60
C VAL A 102 2.10 -4.89 20.55
N TYR A 103 1.96 -3.58 20.63
CA TYR A 103 2.66 -2.79 21.65
C TYR A 103 2.23 -3.22 23.04
N SER A 104 3.19 -3.40 23.95
CA SER A 104 2.92 -3.59 25.38
C SER A 104 2.34 -2.32 25.99
N ASP A 105 1.70 -2.45 27.16
CA ASP A 105 1.14 -1.29 27.88
C ASP A 105 2.21 -0.24 28.21
N ASP A 106 3.44 -0.66 28.50
CA ASP A 106 4.54 0.25 28.81
C ASP A 106 5.10 0.95 27.56
N GLU A 107 5.11 0.27 26.41
CA GLU A 107 5.43 0.90 25.11
C GLU A 107 4.36 1.93 24.75
N MET A 108 3.08 1.60 24.95
CA MET A 108 1.98 2.52 24.70
C MET A 108 2.02 3.74 25.63
N LYS A 109 2.36 3.57 26.91
CA LYS A 109 2.52 4.70 27.83
C LYS A 109 3.66 5.62 27.40
N ARG A 110 4.82 5.06 27.01
CA ARG A 110 5.95 5.86 26.49
C ARG A 110 5.58 6.60 25.21
N LEU A 111 4.92 5.90 24.26
CA LEU A 111 4.46 6.53 23.03
C LEU A 111 3.51 7.70 23.31
N ASN A 112 2.54 7.52 24.19
CA ASN A 112 1.60 8.58 24.57
C ASN A 112 2.29 9.77 25.26
N ALA A 113 3.30 9.52 26.09
CA ALA A 113 4.08 10.58 26.71
C ALA A 113 4.84 11.42 25.66
N GLU A 114 5.46 10.78 24.68
CA GLU A 114 6.15 11.48 23.59
C GLU A 114 5.18 12.24 22.69
N ILE A 115 4.02 11.67 22.36
CA ILE A 115 2.98 12.34 21.56
C ILE A 115 2.56 13.66 22.19
N THR A 116 2.45 13.73 23.53
CA THR A 116 2.04 14.96 24.22
C THR A 116 3.07 16.08 24.15
N GLN A 117 4.32 15.79 23.79
CA GLN A 117 5.40 16.78 23.64
C GLN A 117 5.57 17.27 22.20
N MET A 118 4.86 16.66 21.25
CA MET A 118 4.91 17.02 19.83
C MET A 118 4.11 18.31 19.56
N ASP A 119 4.29 18.85 18.36
CA ASP A 119 3.39 19.90 17.86
C ASP A 119 1.92 19.48 18.00
N VAL A 120 1.10 20.43 18.44
CA VAL A 120 -0.32 20.15 18.78
C VAL A 120 -1.09 19.49 17.64
N GLN A 121 -0.78 19.83 16.38
CA GLN A 121 -1.51 19.26 15.23
C GLN A 121 -1.03 17.84 14.93
N ILE A 122 0.26 17.59 15.06
CA ILE A 122 0.84 16.26 14.91
C ILE A 122 0.33 15.35 16.02
N ALA A 123 0.39 15.81 17.27
CA ALA A 123 -0.13 15.06 18.41
C ALA A 123 -1.60 14.69 18.23
N ARG A 124 -2.42 15.65 17.82
CA ARG A 124 -3.85 15.45 17.57
C ARG A 124 -4.09 14.43 16.46
N CYS A 125 -3.36 14.51 15.35
CA CYS A 125 -3.45 13.55 14.25
C CYS A 125 -3.11 12.13 14.71
N LEU A 126 -2.03 11.96 15.48
CA LEU A 126 -1.60 10.67 16.00
C LEU A 126 -2.61 10.09 17.00
N LEU A 127 -3.18 10.90 17.89
CA LEU A 127 -4.23 10.49 18.82
C LEU A 127 -5.50 10.07 18.09
N ILE A 128 -5.92 10.82 17.08
CA ILE A 128 -7.07 10.46 16.23
C ILE A 128 -6.80 9.11 15.55
N HIS A 129 -5.61 8.94 14.97
CA HIS A 129 -5.22 7.70 14.32
C HIS A 129 -5.27 6.50 15.27
N GLN A 130 -4.71 6.66 16.47
CA GLN A 130 -4.68 5.65 17.53
C GLN A 130 -6.10 5.27 17.99
N MET A 131 -6.97 6.26 18.21
CA MET A 131 -8.36 6.03 18.64
C MET A 131 -9.24 5.45 17.53
N LEU A 132 -8.97 5.77 16.28
CA LEU A 132 -9.70 5.23 15.14
C LEU A 132 -9.29 3.79 14.81
N GLY A 133 -8.03 3.42 14.99
CA GLY A 133 -7.48 2.13 14.59
C GLY A 133 -7.59 1.87 13.08
N THR A 134 -7.53 2.93 12.28
CA THR A 134 -7.59 2.87 10.80
C THR A 134 -6.18 2.83 10.20
N ARG A 135 -6.05 2.63 8.89
CA ARG A 135 -4.76 2.84 8.22
C ARG A 135 -4.39 4.32 8.29
N ILE A 136 -3.10 4.63 8.34
CA ILE A 136 -2.64 6.03 8.38
C ILE A 136 -3.15 6.85 7.19
N SER A 137 -3.19 6.28 6.00
CA SER A 137 -3.77 6.89 4.81
C SER A 137 -5.24 7.29 5.02
N ASP A 138 -6.03 6.41 5.64
CA ASP A 138 -7.46 6.64 5.85
C ASP A 138 -7.69 7.74 6.91
N THR A 139 -6.80 7.84 7.90
CA THR A 139 -6.83 8.93 8.88
C THR A 139 -6.46 10.27 8.25
N LEU A 140 -5.38 10.31 7.45
CA LEU A 140 -4.88 11.54 6.83
C LEU A 140 -5.80 12.07 5.72
N THR A 141 -6.65 11.23 5.16
CA THR A 141 -7.63 11.60 4.12
C THR A 141 -9.04 11.80 4.66
N LEU A 142 -9.21 11.92 5.99
CA LEU A 142 -10.51 12.26 6.58
C LEU A 142 -10.99 13.61 6.05
N ARG A 143 -12.24 13.64 5.65
CA ARG A 143 -12.88 14.84 5.10
C ARG A 143 -13.39 15.73 6.22
N PRO A 144 -13.48 17.05 6.00
CA PRO A 144 -14.06 17.97 6.98
C PRO A 144 -15.52 17.66 7.37
N ASP A 145 -16.27 17.03 6.46
CA ASP A 145 -17.66 16.61 6.65
C ASP A 145 -17.81 15.17 7.19
N CYS A 146 -16.72 14.56 7.70
CA CYS A 146 -16.72 13.18 8.18
C CYS A 146 -17.54 12.97 9.47
N LEU A 147 -17.79 14.04 10.26
CA LEU A 147 -18.55 13.96 11.50
C LEU A 147 -20.03 14.12 11.25
N THR A 148 -20.82 13.20 11.79
CA THR A 148 -22.30 13.26 11.77
C THR A 148 -22.84 12.86 13.14
N ARG A 149 -24.10 13.19 13.42
CA ARG A 149 -24.77 12.77 14.64
C ARG A 149 -26.06 12.05 14.30
N GLU A 150 -26.19 10.82 14.78
CA GLU A 150 -27.32 9.97 14.51
C GLU A 150 -27.89 9.43 15.85
N ASN A 151 -29.17 9.62 16.12
CA ASN A 151 -29.85 9.18 17.34
C ASN A 151 -29.11 9.60 18.65
N GLY A 152 -28.49 10.78 18.66
CA GLY A 152 -27.72 11.28 19.81
C GLY A 152 -26.31 10.74 19.95
N GLN A 153 -25.90 9.83 19.07
CA GLN A 153 -24.55 9.24 18.99
C GLN A 153 -23.71 9.98 17.96
N ASP A 154 -22.46 10.30 18.32
CA ASP A 154 -21.49 10.83 17.37
C ASP A 154 -20.97 9.71 16.46
N MET A 155 -21.01 9.96 15.16
CA MET A 155 -20.63 9.02 14.11
C MET A 155 -19.52 9.61 13.26
N ILE A 156 -18.59 8.78 12.81
CA ILE A 156 -17.62 9.16 11.81
C ILE A 156 -17.83 8.37 10.52
N GLU A 157 -17.71 9.06 9.40
CA GLU A 157 -17.71 8.47 8.08
C GLU A 157 -16.31 8.42 7.52
N ILE A 158 -15.85 7.22 7.17
CA ILE A 158 -14.49 6.97 6.70
C ILE A 158 -14.53 6.46 5.27
N TYR A 159 -13.70 7.08 4.43
CA TYR A 159 -13.40 6.63 3.08
C TYR A 159 -12.14 5.79 3.08
N GLN A 160 -12.26 4.49 2.85
CA GLN A 160 -11.08 3.64 2.65
C GLN A 160 -10.71 3.59 1.18
N VAL A 161 -9.46 3.92 0.85
CA VAL A 161 -8.96 3.92 -0.54
C VAL A 161 -9.11 2.56 -1.22
N LYS A 162 -9.05 1.46 -0.45
CA LYS A 162 -9.13 0.08 -0.99
C LYS A 162 -10.50 -0.57 -0.83
N THR A 163 -11.41 0.02 -0.07
CA THR A 163 -12.72 -0.56 0.26
C THR A 163 -13.80 0.50 0.22
N LYS A 164 -14.94 0.19 0.77
CA LYS A 164 -16.12 1.05 0.69
C LYS A 164 -16.12 2.11 1.80
N ARG A 165 -16.89 3.17 1.59
CA ARG A 165 -17.35 4.13 2.57
C ARG A 165 -18.11 3.39 3.69
N TYR A 166 -17.77 3.66 4.94
CA TYR A 166 -18.50 3.11 6.08
C TYR A 166 -18.60 4.14 7.20
N LYS A 167 -19.63 3.99 8.03
CA LYS A 167 -19.84 4.78 9.23
C LYS A 167 -19.64 3.91 10.47
N LYS A 168 -19.06 4.49 11.51
CA LYS A 168 -18.98 3.85 12.83
C LYS A 168 -19.22 4.86 13.94
N PRO A 169 -19.78 4.42 15.10
CA PRO A 169 -19.90 5.26 16.28
C PRO A 169 -18.51 5.58 16.86
N ILE A 170 -18.39 6.76 17.42
CA ILE A 170 -17.16 7.24 18.07
C ILE A 170 -17.44 7.80 19.46
N SER A 171 -16.40 7.90 20.29
CA SER A 171 -16.47 8.51 21.60
C SER A 171 -16.59 10.04 21.49
N LYS A 172 -17.12 10.66 22.53
CA LYS A 172 -17.21 12.14 22.63
C LYS A 172 -15.83 12.80 22.60
N GLU A 173 -14.82 12.14 23.17
CA GLU A 173 -13.44 12.62 23.20
C GLU A 173 -12.88 12.68 21.78
N LEU A 174 -13.07 11.60 21.01
CA LEU A 174 -12.62 11.55 19.62
C LEU A 174 -13.36 12.56 18.75
N ALA A 175 -14.68 12.72 18.95
CA ALA A 175 -15.46 13.73 18.24
C ALA A 175 -14.93 15.15 18.50
N LYS A 176 -14.58 15.49 19.75
CA LYS A 176 -13.96 16.77 20.08
C LYS A 176 -12.59 16.98 19.42
N LEU A 177 -11.73 15.94 19.41
CA LEU A 177 -10.43 16.02 18.74
C LEU A 177 -10.56 16.27 17.25
N LEU A 178 -11.49 15.54 16.59
CA LEU A 178 -11.80 15.72 15.18
C LEU A 178 -12.33 17.11 14.89
N GLN A 179 -13.30 17.59 15.68
CA GLN A 179 -13.87 18.93 15.54
C GLN A 179 -12.77 20.02 15.63
N SER A 180 -11.91 19.91 16.63
CA SER A 180 -10.79 20.87 16.78
C SER A 180 -9.79 20.82 15.62
N SER A 181 -9.61 19.65 14.98
CA SER A 181 -8.76 19.53 13.79
C SER A 181 -9.42 20.17 12.56
N ILE A 182 -10.72 19.97 12.38
CA ILE A 182 -11.51 20.57 11.29
C ILE A 182 -11.51 22.10 11.41
N GLU A 183 -11.73 22.63 12.59
CA GLU A 183 -11.69 24.07 12.87
C GLU A 183 -10.34 24.68 12.55
N TYR A 184 -9.26 24.04 12.96
CA TYR A 184 -7.89 24.49 12.67
C TYR A 184 -7.61 24.52 11.16
N LEU A 185 -7.96 23.47 10.44
CA LEU A 185 -7.80 23.40 8.97
C LEU A 185 -8.63 24.48 8.27
N SER A 186 -9.84 24.74 8.75
CA SER A 186 -10.69 25.79 8.19
C SER A 186 -10.06 27.18 8.35
N LEU A 187 -9.42 27.46 9.49
CA LEU A 187 -8.72 28.73 9.72
C LEU A 187 -7.51 28.90 8.80
N ILE A 188 -6.73 27.84 8.54
CA ILE A 188 -5.60 27.91 7.61
C ILE A 188 -6.07 28.19 6.20
N HIS A 189 -7.12 27.53 5.72
CA HIS A 189 -7.66 27.76 4.39
C HIS A 189 -8.23 29.17 4.20
N ILE A 190 -8.75 29.80 5.25
CA ILE A 190 -9.23 31.20 5.18
C ILE A 190 -8.05 32.19 5.17
N SER A 191 -6.95 31.87 5.84
CA SER A 191 -5.78 32.77 5.95
C SER A 191 -4.78 32.66 4.80
N GLU A 192 -4.87 31.63 3.93
CA GLU A 192 -4.03 31.47 2.73
C GLU A 192 -4.82 31.39 1.40
N PRO A 193 -5.70 32.36 1.05
CA PRO A 193 -6.46 32.29 -0.18
C PRO A 193 -5.67 32.59 -1.46
N THR A 194 -4.37 32.92 -1.37
CA THR A 194 -3.64 33.56 -2.47
C THR A 194 -2.43 32.80 -3.02
N ARG A 195 -2.06 31.65 -2.51
CA ARG A 195 -0.87 30.93 -2.99
C ARG A 195 -1.05 30.11 -4.28
N HIS A 196 -2.28 29.87 -4.73
CA HIS A 196 -2.57 29.12 -5.97
C HIS A 196 -3.03 29.97 -7.17
N ALA A 197 -3.01 31.28 -7.06
CA ALA A 197 -3.42 32.18 -8.15
C ALA A 197 -2.24 32.86 -8.89
N GLN A 198 -1.02 32.40 -8.70
CA GLN A 198 0.17 32.88 -9.39
C GLN A 198 1.00 31.73 -9.98
N ILE A 199 0.45 31.03 -10.96
CA ILE A 199 1.20 30.32 -12.02
C ILE A 199 0.43 30.50 -13.31
#